data_c3ea1429b3416e3832793522a51afe8c
#
_entry.id   c3ea1429b3416e3832793522a51afe8c
#
_cell.length_a   1.000
_cell.length_b   1.000
_cell.length_c   1.000
_cell.angle_alpha   90.00
_cell.angle_beta   90.00
_cell.angle_gamma   90.00
#
_symmetry.space_group_name_H-M   'P 1'
#
loop_
_entity.id
_entity.type
_entity.pdbx_description
1 polymer ?
#
loop_
_entity_poly.entity_id
_entity_poly.type
_entity_poly.pdbx_seq_one_letter_code
_entity_poly.pdbx_strand_id
1 'polypeptide(L)'
;TAILHTRLYDRQGQGIEITDFAPRFWNRGRTFRPLTLIRRVKVLGGTPRMRVVLRPRFDWGRDEPRVTPGSTHIRYVGPQQTIRVNTDAPIDYILSETFFVVDRPLNFIMGPDETLTGGIEDTARSFEQDTANYWRNWSRALALPLGWQDAVIRAAITLKMSLFEDTGAIVAAMTTSVPESAHSGRNWDYRYCWLRDAFFVVRALNSISEVA
;
A
#
# COMPACT_ATOMS: atom_id res chain seq x y z
N THR A 1 5.18 10.01 -6.73
CA THR A 1 4.58 9.56 -5.45
C THR A 1 4.66 8.04 -5.32
N ALA A 2 4.53 7.52 -4.10
CA ALA A 2 4.36 6.09 -3.83
C ALA A 2 2.87 5.71 -3.71
N ILE A 3 2.03 6.31 -4.53
CA ILE A 3 0.61 6.00 -4.68
C ILE A 3 0.42 5.36 -6.04
N LEU A 4 -0.22 4.19 -6.07
CA LEU A 4 -0.50 3.43 -7.28
C LEU A 4 -1.92 3.71 -7.76
N HIS A 5 -2.08 4.09 -9.02
CA HIS A 5 -3.37 4.22 -9.68
C HIS A 5 -3.51 3.13 -10.76
N THR A 6 -4.55 2.31 -10.61
CA THR A 6 -4.87 1.24 -11.57
C THR A 6 -6.24 1.51 -12.17
N ARG A 7 -6.33 1.55 -13.50
CA ARG A 7 -7.58 1.73 -14.23
C ARG A 7 -8.00 0.42 -14.86
N LEU A 8 -9.21 0.00 -14.59
CA LEU A 8 -9.80 -1.22 -15.11
C LEU A 8 -11.07 -0.86 -15.91
N TYR A 9 -11.19 -1.44 -17.08
CA TYR A 9 -12.34 -1.26 -17.96
C TYR A 9 -12.91 -2.62 -18.33
N ASP A 10 -14.22 -2.72 -18.37
CA ASP A 10 -14.89 -3.87 -18.95
C ASP A 10 -14.99 -3.77 -20.48
N ARG A 11 -15.58 -4.80 -21.10
CA ARG A 11 -15.73 -4.83 -22.57
C ARG A 11 -16.70 -3.77 -23.10
N GLN A 12 -17.54 -3.18 -22.27
CA GLN A 12 -18.48 -2.10 -22.60
C GLN A 12 -17.89 -0.71 -22.34
N GLY A 13 -16.63 -0.63 -21.90
CA GLY A 13 -15.95 0.63 -21.59
C GLY A 13 -16.32 1.22 -20.24
N GLN A 14 -17.07 0.49 -19.39
CA GLN A 14 -17.34 0.92 -18.03
C GLN A 14 -16.08 0.75 -17.18
N GLY A 15 -15.74 1.73 -16.39
CA GLY A 15 -14.44 1.77 -15.75
C GLY A 15 -14.43 2.16 -14.30
N ILE A 16 -13.44 1.64 -13.58
CA ILE A 16 -13.07 2.05 -12.23
C ILE A 16 -11.60 2.43 -12.16
N GLU A 17 -11.29 3.38 -11.30
CA GLU A 17 -9.92 3.67 -10.87
C GLU A 17 -9.73 3.18 -9.44
N ILE A 18 -8.70 2.39 -9.23
CA ILE A 18 -8.26 1.93 -7.91
C ILE A 18 -7.01 2.72 -7.54
N THR A 19 -7.03 3.37 -6.38
CA THR A 19 -5.89 4.08 -5.79
C THR A 19 -5.43 3.32 -4.56
N ASP A 20 -4.20 2.80 -4.60
CA ASP A 20 -3.58 2.03 -3.51
C ASP A 20 -2.38 2.77 -2.92
N PHE A 21 -2.31 2.88 -1.60
CA PHE A 21 -1.18 3.46 -0.90
C PHE A 21 -1.10 3.03 0.56
N ALA A 22 0.10 3.08 1.13
CA ALA A 22 0.33 3.10 2.56
C ALA A 22 0.51 4.56 3.01
N PRO A 23 -0.22 5.04 4.04
CA PRO A 23 -0.10 6.41 4.50
C PRO A 23 1.31 6.73 4.98
N ARG A 24 1.83 7.90 4.53
CA ARG A 24 3.14 8.41 4.93
C ARG A 24 3.14 9.92 4.83
N PHE A 25 3.19 10.63 5.96
CA PHE A 25 3.22 12.09 6.00
C PHE A 25 3.72 12.62 7.34
N TRP A 26 4.05 13.91 7.41
CA TRP A 26 4.43 14.56 8.66
C TRP A 26 3.20 14.86 9.52
N ASN A 27 3.22 14.41 10.77
CA ASN A 27 2.19 14.68 11.74
C ASN A 27 2.84 15.00 13.09
N ARG A 28 2.60 16.20 13.62
CA ARG A 28 3.12 16.67 14.92
C ARG A 28 4.64 16.47 15.08
N GLY A 29 5.42 16.81 14.05
CA GLY A 29 6.88 16.69 14.07
C GLY A 29 7.44 15.27 13.90
N ARG A 30 6.59 14.31 13.54
CA ARG A 30 7.00 12.92 13.28
C ARG A 30 6.46 12.42 11.95
N THR A 31 7.16 11.49 11.33
CA THR A 31 6.61 10.78 10.17
C THR A 31 5.52 9.80 10.66
N PHE A 32 4.29 10.07 10.24
CA PHE A 32 3.18 9.15 10.44
C PHE A 32 3.18 8.10 9.32
N ARG A 33 3.36 6.84 9.66
CA ARG A 33 3.45 5.70 8.73
C ARG A 33 2.88 4.42 9.38
N PRO A 34 1.56 4.38 9.59
CA PRO A 34 0.92 3.23 10.23
C PRO A 34 1.06 1.97 9.35
N LEU A 35 0.97 0.79 9.97
CA LEU A 35 0.89 -0.49 9.27
C LEU A 35 -0.48 -0.66 8.60
N THR A 36 -0.77 0.22 7.66
CA THR A 36 -2.08 0.34 7.04
C THR A 36 -1.96 0.43 5.53
N LEU A 37 -2.79 -0.32 4.82
CA LEU A 37 -3.01 -0.19 3.39
C LEU A 37 -4.37 0.46 3.16
N ILE A 38 -4.41 1.49 2.33
CA ILE A 38 -5.65 2.14 1.91
C ILE A 38 -5.86 1.89 0.43
N ARG A 39 -7.06 1.40 0.10
CA ARG A 39 -7.57 1.27 -1.27
C ARG A 39 -8.81 2.13 -1.43
N ARG A 40 -8.79 2.99 -2.43
CA ARG A 40 -9.94 3.77 -2.84
C ARG A 40 -10.36 3.35 -4.24
N VAL A 41 -11.66 3.21 -4.46
CA VAL A 41 -12.23 2.84 -5.76
C VAL A 41 -13.15 3.96 -6.21
N LYS A 42 -12.93 4.48 -7.41
CA LYS A 42 -13.77 5.53 -8.01
C LYS A 42 -14.31 5.04 -9.35
N VAL A 43 -15.53 5.46 -9.69
CA VAL A 43 -16.11 5.24 -11.02
C VAL A 43 -15.44 6.20 -12.00
N LEU A 44 -14.99 5.68 -13.15
CA LEU A 44 -14.49 6.47 -14.28
C LEU A 44 -15.56 6.72 -15.34
N GLY A 45 -16.55 5.82 -15.43
CA GLY A 45 -17.67 5.97 -16.36
C GLY A 45 -18.58 4.77 -16.33
N GLY A 46 -19.84 4.99 -16.72
CA GLY A 46 -20.90 3.97 -16.74
C GLY A 46 -21.37 3.55 -15.36
N THR A 47 -21.85 2.31 -15.26
CA THR A 47 -22.32 1.66 -14.04
C THR A 47 -21.52 0.37 -13.80
N PRO A 48 -20.22 0.46 -13.50
CA PRO A 48 -19.37 -0.71 -13.39
C PRO A 48 -19.81 -1.60 -12.24
N ARG A 49 -19.67 -2.91 -12.44
CA ARG A 49 -19.87 -3.91 -11.41
C ARG A 49 -18.54 -4.48 -10.96
N MET A 50 -18.33 -4.58 -9.67
CA MET A 50 -17.13 -5.18 -9.10
C MET A 50 -17.49 -6.26 -8.08
N ARG A 51 -16.51 -7.10 -7.81
CA ARG A 51 -16.51 -8.06 -6.71
C ARG A 51 -15.23 -7.85 -5.91
N VAL A 52 -15.35 -7.84 -4.59
CA VAL A 52 -14.21 -7.81 -3.69
C VAL A 52 -13.90 -9.24 -3.25
N VAL A 53 -12.66 -9.66 -3.43
CA VAL A 53 -12.14 -10.93 -2.91
C VAL A 53 -11.07 -10.61 -1.90
N LEU A 54 -11.36 -10.87 -0.63
CA LEU A 54 -10.48 -10.56 0.50
C LEU A 54 -10.35 -11.79 1.40
N ARG A 55 -9.25 -12.51 1.25
CA ARG A 55 -8.99 -13.80 1.89
C ARG A 55 -7.64 -13.80 2.62
N PRO A 56 -7.51 -13.01 3.71
CA PRO A 56 -6.28 -13.01 4.48
C PRO A 56 -6.01 -14.37 5.09
N ARG A 57 -4.74 -14.70 5.22
CA ARG A 57 -4.25 -15.91 5.87
C ARG A 57 -3.15 -15.50 6.85
N PHE A 58 -3.01 -16.27 7.92
CA PHE A 58 -1.94 -16.06 8.90
C PHE A 58 -0.90 -17.16 8.81
N ASP A 59 0.23 -16.94 9.45
CA ASP A 59 1.35 -17.87 9.51
C ASP A 59 1.70 -18.50 8.15
N TRP A 60 2.00 -17.63 7.18
CA TRP A 60 2.38 -18.01 5.81
C TRP A 60 1.34 -18.87 5.07
N GLY A 61 0.08 -18.65 5.38
CA GLY A 61 -1.06 -19.31 4.73
C GLY A 61 -1.60 -20.53 5.46
N ARG A 62 -1.00 -20.91 6.61
CA ARG A 62 -1.44 -22.08 7.39
C ARG A 62 -2.75 -21.84 8.12
N ASP A 63 -2.91 -20.65 8.70
CA ASP A 63 -4.04 -20.37 9.58
C ASP A 63 -5.12 -19.56 8.88
N GLU A 64 -6.35 -20.04 8.96
CA GLU A 64 -7.53 -19.30 8.56
C GLU A 64 -8.02 -18.40 9.69
N PRO A 65 -8.37 -17.14 9.40
CA PRO A 65 -8.92 -16.26 10.42
C PRO A 65 -10.36 -16.63 10.77
N ARG A 66 -10.73 -16.36 12.02
CA ARG A 66 -12.14 -16.23 12.38
C ARG A 66 -12.62 -14.86 11.93
N VAL A 67 -13.67 -14.82 11.08
CA VAL A 67 -14.24 -13.59 10.56
C VAL A 67 -15.34 -13.08 11.48
N THR A 68 -15.26 -11.79 11.86
CA THR A 68 -16.31 -11.11 12.64
C THR A 68 -16.69 -9.80 11.95
N PRO A 69 -17.89 -9.72 11.36
CA PRO A 69 -18.40 -8.51 10.71
C PRO A 69 -18.94 -7.50 11.73
N GLY A 70 -18.80 -6.23 11.40
CA GLY A 70 -19.50 -5.10 12.01
C GLY A 70 -20.27 -4.33 10.96
N SER A 71 -20.82 -3.18 11.32
CA SER A 71 -21.61 -2.34 10.38
C SER A 71 -20.74 -1.68 9.30
N THR A 72 -19.51 -1.32 9.64
CA THR A 72 -18.57 -0.60 8.76
C THR A 72 -17.17 -1.20 8.77
N HIS A 73 -17.05 -2.44 9.23
CA HIS A 73 -15.75 -3.11 9.29
C HIS A 73 -15.89 -4.63 9.29
N ILE A 74 -14.80 -5.28 8.89
CA ILE A 74 -14.62 -6.73 9.03
C ILE A 74 -13.32 -6.95 9.82
N ARG A 75 -13.37 -7.83 10.82
CA ARG A 75 -12.19 -8.27 11.57
C ARG A 75 -11.85 -9.69 11.18
N TYR A 76 -10.61 -9.90 10.81
CA TYR A 76 -10.00 -11.20 10.54
C TYR A 76 -9.11 -11.54 11.72
N VAL A 77 -9.63 -12.36 12.62
CA VAL A 77 -8.99 -12.69 13.91
C VAL A 77 -8.13 -13.93 13.74
N GLY A 78 -6.83 -13.78 13.80
CA GLY A 78 -5.84 -14.85 13.81
C GLY A 78 -5.32 -15.17 15.23
N PRO A 79 -4.44 -16.17 15.36
CA PRO A 79 -3.92 -16.61 16.67
C PRO A 79 -3.11 -15.54 17.42
N GLN A 80 -2.36 -14.71 16.71
CA GLN A 80 -1.43 -13.74 17.29
C GLN A 80 -1.79 -12.29 16.95
N GLN A 81 -2.56 -12.06 15.91
CA GLN A 81 -2.91 -10.73 15.44
C GLN A 81 -4.29 -10.71 14.80
N THR A 82 -4.88 -9.53 14.76
CA THR A 82 -6.14 -9.29 14.05
C THR A 82 -5.90 -8.25 12.96
N ILE A 83 -6.37 -8.54 11.75
CA ILE A 83 -6.46 -7.57 10.67
C ILE A 83 -7.87 -7.00 10.67
N ARG A 84 -7.98 -5.68 10.71
CA ARG A 84 -9.25 -4.97 10.58
C ARG A 84 -9.31 -4.27 9.24
N VAL A 85 -10.46 -4.37 8.59
CA VAL A 85 -10.78 -3.65 7.36
C VAL A 85 -11.97 -2.76 7.64
N ASN A 86 -11.75 -1.46 7.74
CA ASN A 86 -12.80 -0.47 7.79
C ASN A 86 -13.19 -0.11 6.35
N THR A 87 -14.49 -0.13 6.05
CA THR A 87 -14.98 0.12 4.69
C THR A 87 -16.39 0.69 4.70
N ASP A 88 -16.69 1.52 3.72
CA ASP A 88 -18.03 2.00 3.39
C ASP A 88 -18.70 1.17 2.28
N ALA A 89 -18.04 0.13 1.78
CA ALA A 89 -18.61 -0.85 0.88
C ALA A 89 -19.55 -1.83 1.61
N PRO A 90 -20.52 -2.45 0.93
CA PRO A 90 -21.46 -3.40 1.54
C PRO A 90 -20.73 -4.63 2.09
N ILE A 91 -20.75 -4.78 3.42
CA ILE A 91 -20.04 -5.87 4.13
C ILE A 91 -20.49 -7.26 3.65
N ASP A 92 -21.80 -7.47 3.51
CA ASP A 92 -22.35 -8.76 3.11
C ASP A 92 -21.90 -9.17 1.70
N TYR A 93 -21.77 -8.23 0.78
CA TYR A 93 -21.27 -8.50 -0.57
C TYR A 93 -19.78 -8.81 -0.60
N ILE A 94 -19.00 -8.21 0.31
CA ILE A 94 -17.58 -8.56 0.48
C ILE A 94 -17.46 -9.99 1.01
N LEU A 95 -18.22 -10.32 2.06
CA LEU A 95 -18.14 -11.64 2.70
C LEU A 95 -18.65 -12.77 1.81
N SER A 96 -19.67 -12.52 1.01
CA SER A 96 -20.24 -13.47 0.06
C SER A 96 -19.56 -13.44 -1.31
N GLU A 97 -18.57 -12.54 -1.50
CA GLU A 97 -17.87 -12.31 -2.79
C GLU A 97 -18.87 -12.08 -3.95
N THR A 98 -19.96 -11.38 -3.68
CA THR A 98 -21.02 -11.10 -4.65
C THR A 98 -20.68 -9.85 -5.47
N PHE A 99 -21.03 -9.87 -6.76
CA PHE A 99 -20.92 -8.69 -7.61
C PHE A 99 -21.95 -7.63 -7.24
N PHE A 100 -21.51 -6.38 -7.14
CA PHE A 100 -22.38 -5.22 -6.89
C PHE A 100 -21.98 -4.04 -7.78
N VAL A 101 -22.93 -3.13 -7.99
CA VAL A 101 -22.71 -1.89 -8.75
C VAL A 101 -21.92 -0.91 -7.90
N VAL A 102 -20.96 -0.24 -8.53
CA VAL A 102 -20.21 0.87 -7.91
C VAL A 102 -20.88 2.17 -8.38
N ASP A 103 -21.65 2.80 -7.53
CA ASP A 103 -22.38 4.05 -7.79
C ASP A 103 -21.77 5.27 -7.10
N ARG A 104 -20.84 5.05 -6.17
CA ARG A 104 -20.14 6.07 -5.40
C ARG A 104 -18.69 5.62 -5.11
N PRO A 105 -17.81 6.55 -4.70
CA PRO A 105 -16.48 6.15 -4.22
C PRO A 105 -16.58 5.18 -3.05
N LEU A 106 -15.72 4.16 -3.06
CA LEU A 106 -15.62 3.17 -2.00
C LEU A 106 -14.21 3.18 -1.43
N ASN A 107 -14.12 2.98 -0.12
CA ASN A 107 -12.87 3.05 0.60
C ASN A 107 -12.67 1.80 1.46
N PHE A 108 -11.42 1.31 1.49
CA PHE A 108 -10.99 0.17 2.29
C PHE A 108 -9.74 0.58 3.03
N ILE A 109 -9.79 0.58 4.35
CA ILE A 109 -8.65 0.88 5.24
C ILE A 109 -8.33 -0.39 6.00
N MET A 110 -7.27 -1.05 5.60
CA MET A 110 -6.85 -2.34 6.14
C MET A 110 -5.57 -2.18 6.99
N GLY A 111 -5.61 -2.61 8.24
CA GLY A 111 -4.51 -2.48 9.17
C GLY A 111 -4.73 -3.22 10.48
N PRO A 112 -4.04 -2.82 11.56
CA PRO A 112 -4.26 -3.32 12.91
C PRO A 112 -5.72 -3.14 13.37
N ASP A 113 -6.11 -3.86 14.43
CA ASP A 113 -7.48 -3.79 14.97
C ASP A 113 -7.72 -2.49 15.76
N GLU A 114 -7.66 -1.38 15.06
CA GLU A 114 -7.88 -0.04 15.60
C GLU A 114 -9.16 0.56 15.05
N THR A 115 -9.87 1.31 15.90
CA THR A 115 -11.07 2.04 15.49
C THR A 115 -10.68 3.38 14.88
N LEU A 116 -11.27 3.72 13.74
CA LEU A 116 -11.11 5.05 13.16
C LEU A 116 -11.84 6.09 14.01
N THR A 117 -11.20 7.25 14.22
CA THR A 117 -11.77 8.37 14.96
C THR A 117 -12.64 9.27 14.08
N GLY A 118 -12.56 9.13 12.74
CA GLY A 118 -13.30 9.92 11.75
C GLY A 118 -14.06 9.06 10.75
N GLY A 119 -14.75 9.70 9.82
CA GLY A 119 -15.41 9.03 8.70
C GLY A 119 -14.41 8.30 7.81
N ILE A 120 -14.81 7.14 7.25
CA ILE A 120 -13.93 6.30 6.43
C ILE A 120 -13.48 7.06 5.18
N GLU A 121 -14.40 7.70 4.47
CA GLU A 121 -14.10 8.46 3.25
C GLU A 121 -13.19 9.65 3.53
N ASP A 122 -13.49 10.44 4.57
CA ASP A 122 -12.70 11.62 4.92
C ASP A 122 -11.28 11.22 5.34
N THR A 123 -11.15 10.16 6.13
CA THR A 123 -9.84 9.63 6.54
C THR A 123 -9.05 9.15 5.32
N ALA A 124 -9.65 8.36 4.44
CA ALA A 124 -8.97 7.85 3.26
C ALA A 124 -8.55 8.98 2.30
N ARG A 125 -9.41 10.00 2.12
CA ARG A 125 -9.13 11.16 1.27
C ARG A 125 -8.01 12.03 1.84
N SER A 126 -8.07 12.36 3.13
CA SER A 126 -7.04 13.15 3.80
C SER A 126 -5.69 12.45 3.74
N PHE A 127 -5.64 11.15 4.08
CA PHE A 127 -4.40 10.38 4.07
C PHE A 127 -3.81 10.23 2.66
N GLU A 128 -4.64 10.12 1.61
CA GLU A 128 -4.16 10.14 0.22
C GLU A 128 -3.50 11.48 -0.10
N GLN A 129 -4.16 12.61 0.23
CA GLN A 129 -3.65 13.95 -0.05
C GLN A 129 -2.35 14.23 0.71
N ASP A 130 -2.29 13.90 1.99
CA ASP A 130 -1.12 14.11 2.83
C ASP A 130 0.06 13.24 2.38
N THR A 131 -0.21 11.98 2.01
CA THR A 131 0.79 11.08 1.44
C THR A 131 1.31 11.59 0.10
N ALA A 132 0.42 12.07 -0.77
CA ALA A 132 0.82 12.65 -2.05
C ALA A 132 1.69 13.90 -1.85
N ASN A 133 1.32 14.77 -0.92
CA ASN A 133 2.09 15.98 -0.58
C ASN A 133 3.46 15.62 0.01
N TYR A 134 3.53 14.64 0.90
CA TYR A 134 4.80 14.13 1.43
C TYR A 134 5.76 13.74 0.31
N TRP A 135 5.34 12.87 -0.60
CA TRP A 135 6.19 12.39 -1.67
C TRP A 135 6.56 13.46 -2.69
N ARG A 136 5.64 14.40 -2.99
CA ARG A 136 5.93 15.54 -3.87
C ARG A 136 6.97 16.48 -3.26
N ASN A 137 6.83 16.79 -1.97
CA ASN A 137 7.77 17.66 -1.28
C ASN A 137 9.15 17.00 -1.17
N TRP A 138 9.18 15.72 -0.82
CA TRP A 138 10.41 14.96 -0.77
C TRP A 138 11.13 14.92 -2.13
N SER A 139 10.40 14.58 -3.21
CA SER A 139 11.00 14.49 -4.54
C SER A 139 11.50 15.83 -5.10
N ARG A 140 10.91 16.96 -4.67
CA ARG A 140 11.35 18.31 -5.05
C ARG A 140 12.67 18.72 -4.40
N ALA A 141 13.04 18.11 -3.29
CA ALA A 141 14.30 18.38 -2.60
C ALA A 141 15.49 17.63 -3.23
N LEU A 142 15.24 16.68 -4.14
CA LEU A 142 16.28 15.88 -4.77
C LEU A 142 17.05 16.69 -5.83
N ALA A 143 18.37 16.53 -5.87
CA ALA A 143 19.23 17.01 -6.94
C ALA A 143 19.15 16.08 -8.16
N LEU A 144 18.19 16.33 -9.04
CA LEU A 144 17.90 15.48 -10.19
C LEU A 144 18.80 15.81 -11.39
N PRO A 145 19.25 14.81 -12.18
CA PRO A 145 19.95 15.05 -13.43
C PRO A 145 19.02 15.70 -14.46
N LEU A 146 19.60 16.33 -15.49
CA LEU A 146 18.81 16.97 -16.56
C LEU A 146 17.99 15.98 -17.38
N GLY A 147 18.48 14.76 -17.58
CA GLY A 147 17.77 13.70 -18.29
C GLY A 147 17.24 12.62 -17.34
N TRP A 148 16.24 11.85 -17.80
CA TRP A 148 15.71 10.67 -17.11
C TRP A 148 15.07 10.96 -15.74
N GLN A 149 14.59 12.18 -15.49
CA GLN A 149 14.10 12.62 -14.19
C GLN A 149 13.01 11.70 -13.61
N ASP A 150 12.03 11.29 -14.43
CA ASP A 150 10.95 10.42 -13.98
C ASP A 150 11.46 9.05 -13.52
N ALA A 151 12.42 8.47 -14.24
CA ALA A 151 13.04 7.20 -13.90
C ALA A 151 13.87 7.32 -12.59
N VAL A 152 14.63 8.42 -12.45
CA VAL A 152 15.42 8.69 -11.24
C VAL A 152 14.52 8.90 -10.03
N ILE A 153 13.46 9.70 -10.14
CA ILE A 153 12.48 9.90 -9.06
C ILE A 153 11.83 8.56 -8.67
N ARG A 154 11.44 7.74 -9.65
CA ARG A 154 10.85 6.43 -9.37
C ARG A 154 11.83 5.51 -8.65
N ALA A 155 13.06 5.44 -9.08
CA ALA A 155 14.12 4.66 -8.43
C ALA A 155 14.37 5.17 -7.00
N ALA A 156 14.50 6.48 -6.82
CA ALA A 156 14.74 7.11 -5.51
C ALA A 156 13.59 6.80 -4.51
N ILE A 157 12.32 6.89 -4.94
CA ILE A 157 11.17 6.52 -4.12
C ILE A 157 11.24 5.03 -3.72
N THR A 158 11.59 4.14 -4.64
CA THR A 158 11.73 2.71 -4.36
C THR A 158 12.82 2.45 -3.32
N LEU A 159 13.98 3.09 -3.45
CA LEU A 159 15.06 2.99 -2.49
C LEU A 159 14.67 3.55 -1.12
N LYS A 160 14.02 4.71 -1.07
CA LYS A 160 13.53 5.31 0.18
C LYS A 160 12.50 4.43 0.89
N MET A 161 11.64 3.73 0.13
CA MET A 161 10.68 2.79 0.71
C MET A 161 11.33 1.53 1.29
N SER A 162 12.54 1.18 0.85
CA SER A 162 13.31 0.05 1.38
C SER A 162 14.04 0.38 2.69
N LEU A 163 14.02 1.64 3.13
CA LEU A 163 14.59 2.06 4.41
C LEU A 163 13.63 1.76 5.56
N PHE A 164 14.10 0.99 6.54
CA PHE A 164 13.41 0.78 7.81
C PHE A 164 13.88 1.85 8.82
N GLU A 165 13.15 2.94 8.91
CA GLU A 165 13.58 4.17 9.62
C GLU A 165 13.84 3.99 11.10
N ASP A 166 13.20 3.02 11.77
CA ASP A 166 13.40 2.78 13.21
C ASP A 166 14.83 2.33 13.54
N THR A 167 15.49 1.67 12.59
CA THR A 167 16.86 1.16 12.78
C THR A 167 17.88 1.75 11.80
N GLY A 168 17.42 2.46 10.76
CA GLY A 168 18.26 2.89 9.64
C GLY A 168 18.67 1.75 8.69
N ALA A 169 18.17 0.53 8.90
CA ALA A 169 18.47 -0.60 8.03
C ALA A 169 17.77 -0.45 6.68
N ILE A 170 18.47 -0.84 5.61
CA ILE A 170 17.92 -0.84 4.25
C ILE A 170 17.79 -2.29 3.82
N VAL A 171 16.56 -2.73 3.56
CA VAL A 171 16.30 -4.09 3.04
C VAL A 171 16.71 -4.18 1.58
N ALA A 172 17.24 -5.34 1.17
CA ALA A 172 17.69 -5.55 -0.21
C ALA A 172 16.53 -5.49 -1.21
N ALA A 173 15.35 -6.02 -0.84
CA ALA A 173 14.10 -5.88 -1.58
C ALA A 173 12.90 -6.21 -0.68
N MET A 174 11.68 -5.91 -1.16
CA MET A 174 10.42 -6.20 -0.47
C MET A 174 9.92 -7.64 -0.74
N THR A 175 10.71 -8.50 -1.35
CA THR A 175 10.32 -9.85 -1.77
C THR A 175 10.87 -10.93 -0.85
N THR A 176 10.11 -12.00 -0.64
CA THR A 176 10.46 -13.13 0.23
C THR A 176 10.36 -14.49 -0.45
N SER A 177 9.62 -14.59 -1.55
CA SER A 177 9.16 -15.87 -2.08
C SER A 177 9.29 -15.95 -3.61
N VAL A 178 10.13 -15.10 -4.20
CA VAL A 178 10.37 -15.11 -5.65
C VAL A 178 11.69 -15.84 -5.92
N PRO A 179 11.68 -17.03 -6.53
CA PRO A 179 12.89 -17.73 -6.89
C PRO A 179 13.73 -16.95 -7.90
N GLU A 180 15.06 -17.05 -7.83
CA GLU A 180 15.98 -16.43 -8.81
C GLU A 180 15.72 -16.91 -10.24
N SER A 181 15.26 -18.15 -10.40
CA SER A 181 14.82 -18.70 -11.67
C SER A 181 13.65 -19.66 -11.46
N ALA A 182 12.82 -19.83 -12.48
CA ALA A 182 11.70 -20.75 -12.43
C ALA A 182 12.16 -22.17 -12.03
N HIS A 183 11.43 -22.79 -11.11
CA HIS A 183 11.70 -24.13 -10.60
C HIS A 183 13.05 -24.31 -9.88
N SER A 184 13.74 -23.21 -9.49
CA SER A 184 14.96 -23.31 -8.70
C SER A 184 14.65 -23.33 -7.20
N GLY A 185 15.50 -24.01 -6.43
CA GLY A 185 15.45 -23.95 -4.96
C GLY A 185 16.09 -22.70 -4.35
N ARG A 186 16.58 -21.77 -5.18
CA ARG A 186 17.21 -20.52 -4.75
C ARG A 186 16.14 -19.45 -4.49
N ASN A 187 15.61 -19.47 -3.27
CA ASN A 187 14.60 -18.54 -2.82
C ASN A 187 15.10 -17.85 -1.54
N TRP A 188 15.35 -16.54 -1.62
CA TRP A 188 15.93 -15.76 -0.55
C TRP A 188 14.92 -14.78 0.02
N ASP A 189 14.99 -14.57 1.33
CA ASP A 189 14.26 -13.47 1.97
C ASP A 189 15.06 -12.17 1.82
N TYR A 190 14.67 -11.33 0.89
CA TYR A 190 15.32 -10.06 0.61
C TYR A 190 14.94 -8.92 1.58
N ARG A 191 14.05 -9.17 2.54
CA ARG A 191 13.66 -8.17 3.57
C ARG A 191 14.75 -7.96 4.63
N TYR A 192 15.87 -8.64 4.55
CA TYR A 192 17.04 -8.42 5.41
C TYR A 192 17.95 -7.32 4.85
N CYS A 193 18.67 -6.67 5.76
CA CYS A 193 19.72 -5.71 5.40
C CYS A 193 21.00 -6.45 5.00
N TRP A 194 21.38 -6.31 3.73
CA TRP A 194 22.64 -6.80 3.20
C TRP A 194 23.59 -5.63 3.06
N LEU A 195 24.78 -5.71 3.64
CA LEU A 195 25.75 -4.60 3.67
C LEU A 195 26.09 -4.06 2.28
N ARG A 196 26.28 -4.97 1.31
CA ARG A 196 26.55 -4.60 -0.08
C ARG A 196 25.41 -3.76 -0.67
N ASP A 197 24.19 -4.21 -0.51
CA ASP A 197 22.99 -3.57 -1.06
C ASP A 197 22.76 -2.23 -0.38
N ALA A 198 22.85 -2.19 0.94
CA ALA A 198 22.73 -0.96 1.72
C ALA A 198 23.78 0.09 1.31
N PHE A 199 25.03 -0.33 1.09
CA PHE A 199 26.09 0.57 0.60
C PHE A 199 25.72 1.23 -0.73
N PHE A 200 25.23 0.46 -1.70
CA PHE A 200 24.86 1.01 -3.00
C PHE A 200 23.63 1.92 -2.90
N VAL A 201 22.64 1.60 -2.05
CA VAL A 201 21.47 2.44 -1.84
C VAL A 201 21.84 3.77 -1.22
N VAL A 202 22.63 3.77 -0.14
CA VAL A 202 23.13 5.00 0.50
C VAL A 202 23.90 5.86 -0.50
N ARG A 203 24.81 5.25 -1.26
CA ARG A 203 25.59 5.96 -2.28
C ARG A 203 24.68 6.58 -3.36
N ALA A 204 23.67 5.83 -3.83
CA ALA A 204 22.74 6.33 -4.84
C ALA A 204 21.88 7.50 -4.30
N LEU A 205 21.34 7.38 -3.09
CA LEU A 205 20.56 8.45 -2.48
C LEU A 205 21.42 9.70 -2.21
N ASN A 206 22.62 9.54 -1.68
CA ASN A 206 23.54 10.66 -1.47
C ASN A 206 23.91 11.38 -2.78
N SER A 207 24.02 10.66 -3.90
CA SER A 207 24.30 11.28 -5.20
C SER A 207 23.23 12.23 -5.71
N ILE A 208 22.02 12.12 -5.17
CA ILE A 208 20.87 12.99 -5.45
C ILE A 208 20.51 13.88 -4.24
N SER A 209 21.47 14.09 -3.34
CA SER A 209 21.36 14.95 -2.15
C SER A 209 20.31 14.49 -1.11
N GLU A 210 19.89 13.24 -1.14
CA GLU A 210 19.16 12.66 -0.01
C GLU A 210 20.17 12.19 1.04
N VAL A 211 20.24 12.94 2.12
CA VAL A 211 21.05 12.58 3.29
C VAL A 211 20.17 11.75 4.21
N ALA A 212 20.50 10.47 4.35
CA ALA A 212 19.78 9.54 5.20
C ALA A 212 20.10 9.75 6.67
#